data_7fe7b8591f6bf804c504bf4a9c5f8f8e
#
_entry.id   7fe7b8591f6bf804c504bf4a9c5f8f8e
#
_cell.length_a   1.000
_cell.length_b   1.000
_cell.length_c   1.000
_cell.angle_alpha   90.00
_cell.angle_beta   90.00
_cell.angle_gamma   90.00
#
_symmetry.space_group_name_H-M   'P 1'
#
loop_
_entity.id
_entity.type
_entity.pdbx_description
1 polymer ?
#
loop_
_entity_poly.entity_id
_entity_poly.type
_entity_poly.pdbx_seq_one_letter_code
_entity_poly.pdbx_strand_id
1 'polypeptide(L)'
;SDLRFYMLNNNLEQQAQAIFKSWFVDFEPFDRQVPKTWINGVLGDFVEIKRALPIFAFQNFLSDSGFHWLKISDATGINSPFINEIKEYIIGAGLKKTVYLKSGSLVLSNSATPGLPKILDIDTCIHDGWLYFPSSKFSIEYLYLYFKHIRDNLIALGNGSVFTNLKTDILKNYPTYLPTEDVLKKFDGLVQPIFSMILSKTREIK
;
A
#
# COMPACT_ATOMS: atom_id res chain seq x y z
N SER A 1 -3.10 -24.79 12.78
CA SER A 1 -4.14 -23.81 12.62
C SER A 1 -3.57 -22.44 12.28
N ASP A 2 -3.71 -21.42 13.10
CA ASP A 2 -3.34 -20.02 12.76
C ASP A 2 -1.87 -19.82 12.38
N LEU A 3 -0.94 -20.49 13.07
CA LEU A 3 0.48 -20.44 12.77
C LEU A 3 0.79 -20.96 11.35
N ARG A 4 0.12 -22.04 10.94
CA ARG A 4 0.31 -22.61 9.61
C ARG A 4 -0.18 -21.68 8.50
N PHE A 5 -1.35 -21.05 8.69
CA PHE A 5 -1.88 -20.04 7.76
C PHE A 5 -0.98 -18.81 7.67
N TYR A 6 -0.50 -18.35 8.82
CA TYR A 6 0.44 -17.24 8.92
C TYR A 6 1.74 -17.51 8.13
N MET A 7 2.34 -18.69 8.34
CA MET A 7 3.56 -19.09 7.62
C MET A 7 3.33 -19.21 6.11
N LEU A 8 2.15 -19.70 5.70
CA LEU A 8 1.81 -19.84 4.28
C LEU A 8 1.60 -18.47 3.61
N ASN A 9 0.89 -17.55 4.25
CA ASN A 9 0.71 -16.19 3.73
C ASN A 9 2.04 -15.44 3.62
N ASN A 10 2.91 -15.58 4.61
CA ASN A 10 4.25 -14.98 4.57
C ASN A 10 5.07 -15.56 3.41
N ASN A 11 5.00 -16.87 3.17
CA ASN A 11 5.69 -17.51 2.03
C ASN A 11 5.15 -17.00 0.69
N LEU A 12 3.83 -16.89 0.52
CA LEU A 12 3.21 -16.36 -0.69
C LEU A 12 3.62 -14.89 -0.94
N GLU A 13 3.63 -14.06 0.08
CA GLU A 13 4.08 -12.67 -0.04
C GLU A 13 5.56 -12.59 -0.42
N GLN A 14 6.42 -13.42 0.17
CA GLN A 14 7.84 -13.52 -0.19
C GLN A 14 8.04 -13.95 -1.65
N GLN A 15 7.23 -14.87 -2.17
CA GLN A 15 7.25 -15.25 -3.58
C GLN A 15 6.91 -14.05 -4.48
N ALA A 16 5.85 -13.30 -4.16
CA ALA A 16 5.50 -12.10 -4.92
C ALA A 16 6.60 -11.04 -4.89
N GLN A 17 7.23 -10.82 -3.73
CA GLN A 17 8.37 -9.91 -3.59
C GLN A 17 9.58 -10.38 -4.40
N ALA A 18 9.86 -11.69 -4.44
CA ALA A 18 10.95 -12.24 -5.24
C ALA A 18 10.71 -12.03 -6.75
N ILE A 19 9.48 -12.21 -7.23
CA ILE A 19 9.11 -11.93 -8.62
C ILE A 19 9.30 -10.45 -8.92
N PHE A 20 8.81 -9.55 -8.05
CA PHE A 20 8.99 -8.12 -8.21
C PHE A 20 10.47 -7.73 -8.28
N LYS A 21 11.28 -8.25 -7.36
CA LYS A 21 12.72 -7.99 -7.32
C LYS A 21 13.41 -8.47 -8.60
N SER A 22 13.16 -9.70 -9.02
CA SER A 22 13.72 -10.27 -10.27
C SER A 22 13.41 -9.40 -11.48
N TRP A 23 12.16 -8.89 -11.61
CA TRP A 23 11.71 -8.17 -12.79
C TRP A 23 12.11 -6.70 -12.81
N PHE A 24 11.99 -5.99 -11.67
CA PHE A 24 12.04 -4.52 -11.63
C PHE A 24 13.22 -3.96 -10.81
N VAL A 25 14.00 -4.83 -10.20
CA VAL A 25 15.21 -4.45 -9.46
C VAL A 25 16.46 -5.06 -10.09
N ASP A 26 16.43 -6.38 -10.31
CA ASP A 26 17.55 -7.12 -10.90
C ASP A 26 17.47 -7.23 -12.43
N PHE A 27 16.28 -6.91 -13.02
CA PHE A 27 15.99 -6.93 -14.46
C PHE A 27 16.32 -8.26 -15.15
N GLU A 28 16.19 -9.37 -14.41
CA GLU A 28 16.60 -10.70 -14.91
C GLU A 28 15.92 -11.12 -16.22
N PRO A 29 14.60 -10.89 -16.42
CA PRO A 29 13.95 -11.19 -17.71
C PRO A 29 14.38 -10.27 -18.87
N PHE A 30 15.17 -9.23 -18.58
CA PHE A 30 15.55 -8.18 -19.52
C PHE A 30 17.08 -8.04 -19.64
N ASP A 31 17.79 -9.16 -19.65
CA ASP A 31 19.25 -9.21 -19.76
C ASP A 31 19.98 -8.38 -18.68
N ARG A 32 19.34 -8.23 -17.48
CA ARG A 32 19.84 -7.45 -16.34
C ARG A 32 20.07 -5.97 -16.65
N GLN A 33 19.29 -5.43 -17.58
CA GLN A 33 19.32 -4.02 -17.95
C GLN A 33 17.90 -3.46 -18.06
N VAL A 34 17.75 -2.17 -17.76
CA VAL A 34 16.49 -1.47 -17.97
C VAL A 34 16.20 -1.41 -19.47
N PRO A 35 15.08 -1.97 -19.97
CA PRO A 35 14.73 -1.91 -21.38
C PRO A 35 14.60 -0.46 -21.88
N LYS A 36 15.13 -0.18 -23.05
CA LYS A 36 15.07 1.16 -23.66
C LYS A 36 13.64 1.64 -23.96
N THR A 37 12.69 0.73 -23.98
CA THR A 37 11.26 1.01 -24.20
C THR A 37 10.54 1.49 -22.95
N TRP A 38 11.17 1.39 -21.78
CA TRP A 38 10.58 1.87 -20.52
C TRP A 38 10.78 3.38 -20.39
N ILE A 39 9.79 4.05 -19.80
CA ILE A 39 9.84 5.49 -19.59
C ILE A 39 10.51 5.75 -18.25
N ASN A 40 11.60 6.52 -18.27
CA ASN A 40 12.25 7.02 -17.07
C ASN A 40 11.54 8.28 -16.57
N GLY A 41 11.26 8.36 -15.27
CA GLY A 41 10.59 9.50 -14.66
C GLY A 41 10.63 9.42 -13.14
N VAL A 42 9.67 10.07 -12.52
CA VAL A 42 9.44 10.00 -11.07
C VAL A 42 8.07 9.39 -10.79
N LEU A 43 7.88 8.86 -9.60
CA LEU A 43 6.63 8.16 -9.25
C LEU A 43 5.39 9.03 -9.49
N GLY A 44 5.48 10.33 -9.19
CA GLY A 44 4.38 11.29 -9.39
C GLY A 44 3.98 11.52 -10.85
N ASP A 45 4.81 11.13 -11.84
CA ASP A 45 4.46 11.17 -13.26
C ASP A 45 3.47 10.04 -13.62
N PHE A 46 3.46 8.97 -12.86
CA PHE A 46 2.74 7.74 -13.17
C PHE A 46 1.62 7.41 -12.17
N VAL A 47 1.65 8.03 -10.99
CA VAL A 47 0.72 7.77 -9.89
C VAL A 47 0.26 9.06 -9.26
N GLU A 48 -1.04 9.25 -9.16
CA GLU A 48 -1.61 10.34 -8.37
C GLU A 48 -1.51 9.99 -6.89
N ILE A 49 -0.79 10.83 -6.13
CA ILE A 49 -0.52 10.62 -4.71
C ILE A 49 -1.18 11.73 -3.92
N LYS A 50 -2.11 11.38 -3.04
CA LYS A 50 -2.80 12.31 -2.16
C LYS A 50 -2.64 11.94 -0.70
N ARG A 51 -2.61 12.93 0.16
CA ARG A 51 -2.72 12.78 1.61
C ARG A 51 -4.16 13.04 2.02
N ALA A 52 -4.69 12.21 2.92
CA ALA A 52 -6.01 12.46 3.47
C ALA A 52 -5.99 13.71 4.38
N LEU A 53 -7.16 14.30 4.58
CA LEU A 53 -7.29 15.54 5.33
C LEU A 53 -7.13 15.31 6.82
N PRO A 54 -6.53 16.27 7.56
CA PRO A 54 -6.53 16.24 9.01
C PRO A 54 -7.95 16.44 9.55
N ILE A 55 -8.32 15.61 10.52
CA ILE A 55 -9.61 15.77 11.22
C ILE A 55 -9.35 16.44 12.55
N PHE A 56 -9.76 17.69 12.66
CA PHE A 56 -9.80 18.40 13.92
C PHE A 56 -10.96 17.90 14.77
N ALA A 57 -10.68 17.62 16.07
CA ALA A 57 -11.68 17.14 17.02
C ALA A 57 -12.40 15.85 16.59
N PHE A 58 -11.64 14.91 16.04
CA PHE A 58 -12.18 13.67 15.48
C PHE A 58 -12.94 12.82 16.52
N GLN A 59 -12.62 12.97 17.82
CA GLN A 59 -13.34 12.31 18.91
C GLN A 59 -14.85 12.58 18.90
N ASN A 60 -15.26 13.73 18.38
CA ASN A 60 -16.69 14.09 18.27
C ASN A 60 -17.43 13.25 17.20
N PHE A 61 -16.70 12.53 16.37
CA PHE A 61 -17.27 11.69 15.29
C PHE A 61 -17.16 10.19 15.59
N LEU A 62 -16.44 9.79 16.64
CA LEU A 62 -16.34 8.38 17.06
C LEU A 62 -17.72 7.84 17.43
N SER A 63 -17.95 6.56 17.09
CA SER A 63 -19.20 5.87 17.34
C SER A 63 -18.94 4.36 17.49
N ASP A 64 -19.89 3.67 18.11
CA ASP A 64 -19.88 2.20 18.19
C ASP A 64 -20.33 1.53 16.91
N SER A 65 -20.82 2.30 15.95
CA SER A 65 -21.26 1.82 14.62
C SER A 65 -21.22 2.92 13.57
N GLY A 66 -21.26 2.54 12.30
CA GLY A 66 -21.27 3.49 11.18
C GLY A 66 -20.22 3.15 10.14
N PHE A 67 -19.36 4.12 9.81
CA PHE A 67 -18.29 3.96 8.82
C PHE A 67 -16.98 3.60 9.52
N HIS A 68 -16.31 2.56 9.07
CA HIS A 68 -15.00 2.17 9.61
C HIS A 68 -14.01 3.34 9.56
N TRP A 69 -13.18 3.42 10.60
CA TRP A 69 -12.16 4.44 10.78
C TRP A 69 -10.79 3.79 10.96
N LEU A 70 -9.95 3.86 9.92
CA LEU A 70 -8.65 3.21 9.91
C LEU A 70 -7.60 4.03 10.65
N LYS A 71 -7.02 3.44 11.71
CA LYS A 71 -5.84 3.96 12.40
C LYS A 71 -4.58 3.27 11.92
N ILE A 72 -3.42 3.93 12.11
CA ILE A 72 -2.12 3.32 11.83
C ILE A 72 -1.90 2.06 12.68
N SER A 73 -2.36 2.05 13.93
CA SER A 73 -2.27 0.90 14.83
C SER A 73 -2.99 -0.34 14.30
N ASP A 74 -4.10 -0.17 13.57
CA ASP A 74 -4.83 -1.30 12.98
C ASP A 74 -3.99 -2.00 11.90
N ALA A 75 -3.12 -1.26 11.23
CA ALA A 75 -2.27 -1.79 10.17
C ALA A 75 -0.94 -2.38 10.68
N THR A 76 -0.34 -1.80 11.73
CA THR A 76 0.99 -2.19 12.22
C THR A 76 1.01 -3.56 12.88
N GLY A 77 -0.10 -4.00 13.46
CA GLY A 77 -0.25 -5.32 14.08
C GLY A 77 -0.59 -6.45 13.09
N ILE A 78 -0.82 -6.13 11.81
CA ILE A 78 -1.26 -7.10 10.80
C ILE A 78 -0.09 -7.44 9.88
N ASN A 79 0.27 -8.73 9.82
CA ASN A 79 1.31 -9.21 8.90
C ASN A 79 0.80 -9.48 7.47
N SER A 80 -0.51 -9.57 7.27
CA SER A 80 -1.09 -9.67 5.94
C SER A 80 -0.94 -8.36 5.15
N PRO A 81 -0.79 -8.42 3.80
CA PRO A 81 -0.99 -7.26 2.95
C PRO A 81 -2.36 -6.60 3.10
N PHE A 82 -3.36 -7.36 3.50
CA PHE A 82 -4.76 -6.94 3.54
C PHE A 82 -5.21 -6.54 4.95
N ILE A 83 -6.01 -5.48 5.02
CA ILE A 83 -6.76 -5.08 6.23
C ILE A 83 -8.19 -5.54 6.05
N ASN A 84 -8.61 -6.55 6.81
CA ASN A 84 -9.95 -7.14 6.79
C ASN A 84 -10.75 -6.92 8.08
N GLU A 85 -10.17 -6.24 9.08
CA GLU A 85 -10.82 -5.89 10.33
C GLU A 85 -10.39 -4.48 10.77
N ILE A 86 -11.36 -3.64 11.11
CA ILE A 86 -11.17 -2.30 11.68
C ILE A 86 -12.18 -2.14 12.81
N LYS A 87 -11.69 -1.75 14.00
CA LYS A 87 -12.48 -1.78 15.24
C LYS A 87 -13.27 -0.51 15.50
N GLU A 88 -12.80 0.63 14.98
CA GLU A 88 -13.41 1.92 15.25
C GLU A 88 -14.31 2.38 14.10
N TYR A 89 -15.29 3.18 14.46
CA TYR A 89 -16.28 3.73 13.53
C TYR A 89 -16.42 5.23 13.74
N ILE A 90 -16.88 5.91 12.69
CA ILE A 90 -17.35 7.29 12.75
C ILE A 90 -18.78 7.39 12.25
N ILE A 91 -19.51 8.38 12.79
CA ILE A 91 -20.85 8.73 12.31
C ILE A 91 -20.79 9.37 10.92
N GLY A 92 -21.92 9.34 10.19
CA GLY A 92 -22.02 9.90 8.84
C GLY A 92 -21.67 11.39 8.74
N ALA A 93 -21.84 12.18 9.80
CA ALA A 93 -21.44 13.58 9.84
C ALA A 93 -19.91 13.77 9.65
N GLY A 94 -19.11 12.77 10.01
CA GLY A 94 -17.65 12.78 9.83
C GLY A 94 -17.22 12.56 8.38
N LEU A 95 -18.04 11.95 7.53
CA LEU A 95 -17.67 11.60 6.14
C LEU A 95 -17.18 12.79 5.32
N LYS A 96 -17.78 13.95 5.48
CA LYS A 96 -17.39 15.17 4.75
C LYS A 96 -16.01 15.71 5.14
N LYS A 97 -15.45 15.20 6.24
CA LYS A 97 -14.15 15.62 6.79
C LYS A 97 -13.05 14.56 6.60
N THR A 98 -13.38 13.46 5.98
CA THR A 98 -12.48 12.33 5.75
C THR A 98 -12.38 12.01 4.26
N VAL A 99 -11.49 11.09 3.92
CA VAL A 99 -11.50 10.40 2.63
C VAL A 99 -12.06 9.00 2.86
N TYR A 100 -13.18 8.69 2.18
CA TYR A 100 -13.81 7.37 2.21
C TYR A 100 -13.30 6.54 1.04
N LEU A 101 -12.63 5.43 1.34
CA LEU A 101 -12.06 4.52 0.37
C LEU A 101 -12.82 3.20 0.32
N LYS A 102 -12.91 2.64 -0.87
CA LYS A 102 -13.50 1.33 -1.11
C LYS A 102 -12.51 0.19 -0.87
N SER A 103 -13.04 -0.97 -0.54
CA SER A 103 -12.31 -2.24 -0.60
C SER A 103 -11.56 -2.37 -1.94
N GLY A 104 -10.34 -2.88 -1.91
CA GLY A 104 -9.42 -2.94 -3.04
C GLY A 104 -8.50 -1.72 -3.15
N SER A 105 -8.72 -0.65 -2.39
CA SER A 105 -7.83 0.51 -2.39
C SER A 105 -6.52 0.23 -1.67
N LEU A 106 -5.42 0.80 -2.18
CA LEU A 106 -4.12 0.81 -1.51
C LEU A 106 -3.99 2.06 -0.64
N VAL A 107 -3.47 1.90 0.55
CA VAL A 107 -3.06 2.98 1.44
C VAL A 107 -1.60 2.81 1.84
N LEU A 108 -0.93 3.91 2.10
CA LEU A 108 0.46 3.95 2.57
C LEU A 108 0.53 4.81 3.82
N SER A 109 1.05 4.26 4.90
CA SER A 109 1.20 5.05 6.13
C SER A 109 2.21 6.17 5.94
N ASN A 110 1.87 7.35 6.43
CA ASN A 110 2.74 8.50 6.35
C ASN A 110 3.33 8.88 7.72
N SER A 111 2.70 8.46 8.81
CA SER A 111 3.10 8.78 10.18
C SER A 111 3.22 7.55 11.06
N ALA A 112 3.76 7.69 12.27
CA ALA A 112 3.98 6.65 13.27
C ALA A 112 4.86 5.48 12.78
N THR A 113 4.47 4.78 11.74
CA THR A 113 5.24 3.72 11.06
C THR A 113 5.26 4.02 9.55
N PRO A 114 6.05 5.03 9.09
CA PRO A 114 5.98 5.52 7.72
C PRO A 114 6.33 4.47 6.67
N GLY A 115 5.68 4.57 5.50
CA GLY A 115 5.99 3.75 4.34
C GLY A 115 5.46 2.32 4.42
N LEU A 116 4.49 2.03 5.29
CA LEU A 116 3.84 0.72 5.38
C LEU A 116 2.66 0.67 4.41
N PRO A 117 2.73 -0.11 3.31
CA PRO A 117 1.61 -0.29 2.39
C PRO A 117 0.62 -1.31 2.95
N LYS A 118 -0.68 -1.06 2.71
CA LYS A 118 -1.77 -1.99 2.98
C LYS A 118 -2.85 -1.89 1.90
N ILE A 119 -3.50 -3.01 1.61
CA ILE A 119 -4.65 -3.11 0.71
C ILE A 119 -5.90 -3.27 1.57
N LEU A 120 -6.91 -2.46 1.34
CA LEU A 120 -8.16 -2.53 2.09
C LEU A 120 -9.02 -3.70 1.60
N ASP A 121 -9.48 -4.56 2.49
CA ASP A 121 -10.50 -5.58 2.20
C ASP A 121 -11.90 -5.14 2.66
N ILE A 122 -12.00 -3.98 3.29
CA ILE A 122 -13.25 -3.36 3.72
C ILE A 122 -13.25 -1.87 3.38
N ASP A 123 -14.43 -1.33 3.13
CA ASP A 123 -14.62 0.11 2.94
C ASP A 123 -14.31 0.86 4.24
N THR A 124 -13.52 1.93 4.17
CA THR A 124 -13.14 2.67 5.38
C THR A 124 -12.83 4.14 5.12
N CYS A 125 -12.98 4.94 6.15
CA CYS A 125 -12.48 6.31 6.21
C CYS A 125 -11.03 6.33 6.68
N ILE A 126 -10.25 7.25 6.13
CA ILE A 126 -8.83 7.46 6.49
C ILE A 126 -8.58 8.90 6.91
N HIS A 127 -7.54 9.10 7.71
CA HIS A 127 -7.06 10.40 8.18
C HIS A 127 -5.70 10.78 7.58
N ASP A 128 -5.19 11.95 7.90
CA ASP A 128 -3.94 12.51 7.37
C ASP A 128 -2.65 11.73 7.71
N GLY A 129 -2.75 10.69 8.53
CA GLY A 129 -1.69 9.68 8.70
C GLY A 129 -1.54 8.74 7.50
N TRP A 130 -2.43 8.84 6.49
CA TRP A 130 -2.47 7.97 5.32
C TRP A 130 -2.31 8.75 4.02
N LEU A 131 -1.53 8.15 3.11
CA LEU A 131 -1.53 8.48 1.68
C LEU A 131 -2.42 7.48 0.94
N TYR A 132 -3.05 7.95 -0.15
CA TYR A 132 -3.86 7.14 -1.03
C TYR A 132 -3.64 7.52 -2.50
N PHE A 133 -4.11 6.69 -3.42
CA PHE A 133 -3.69 6.71 -4.82
C PHE A 133 -4.92 6.69 -5.74
N PRO A 134 -5.54 7.85 -6.05
CA PRO A 134 -6.77 7.91 -6.84
C PRO A 134 -6.63 7.37 -8.26
N SER A 135 -5.44 7.50 -8.84
CA SER A 135 -5.16 6.97 -10.17
C SER A 135 -3.70 6.50 -10.27
N SER A 136 -3.46 5.46 -11.06
CA SER A 136 -2.14 4.86 -11.25
C SER A 136 -2.02 4.17 -12.60
N LYS A 137 -0.82 4.20 -13.17
CA LYS A 137 -0.43 3.36 -14.32
C LYS A 137 -0.08 1.93 -13.91
N PHE A 138 0.10 1.67 -12.62
CA PHE A 138 0.46 0.37 -12.06
C PHE A 138 -0.75 -0.27 -11.37
N SER A 139 -0.77 -1.59 -11.28
CA SER A 139 -1.72 -2.33 -10.46
C SER A 139 -1.52 -2.06 -8.97
N ILE A 140 -2.51 -2.38 -8.16
CA ILE A 140 -2.43 -2.28 -6.69
C ILE A 140 -1.35 -3.22 -6.14
N GLU A 141 -1.25 -4.42 -6.68
CA GLU A 141 -0.25 -5.42 -6.29
C GLU A 141 1.16 -4.96 -6.63
N TYR A 142 1.36 -4.37 -7.82
CA TYR A 142 2.64 -3.77 -8.19
C TYR A 142 3.02 -2.67 -7.19
N LEU A 143 2.13 -1.72 -6.93
CA LEU A 143 2.41 -0.61 -6.01
C LEU A 143 2.67 -1.09 -4.57
N TYR A 144 1.92 -2.10 -4.10
CA TYR A 144 2.17 -2.71 -2.79
C TYR A 144 3.62 -3.24 -2.70
N LEU A 145 4.04 -4.04 -3.68
CA LEU A 145 5.38 -4.62 -3.74
C LEU A 145 6.46 -3.56 -3.93
N TYR A 146 6.19 -2.56 -4.75
CA TYR A 146 7.06 -1.41 -4.97
C TYR A 146 7.32 -0.65 -3.67
N PHE A 147 6.27 -0.28 -2.92
CA PHE A 147 6.43 0.42 -1.65
C PHE A 147 7.12 -0.43 -0.58
N LYS A 148 6.87 -1.72 -0.55
CA LYS A 148 7.62 -2.65 0.30
C LYS A 148 9.11 -2.62 -0.02
N HIS A 149 9.46 -2.62 -1.30
CA HIS A 149 10.84 -2.62 -1.77
C HIS A 149 11.58 -1.32 -1.44
N ILE A 150 10.96 -0.16 -1.70
CA ILE A 150 11.62 1.15 -1.54
C ILE A 150 11.55 1.69 -0.10
N ARG A 151 10.86 1.03 0.81
CA ARG A 151 10.55 1.55 2.15
C ARG A 151 11.79 2.00 2.91
N ASP A 152 12.83 1.17 2.96
CA ASP A 152 14.06 1.48 3.69
C ASP A 152 14.79 2.70 3.08
N ASN A 153 14.77 2.82 1.76
CA ASN A 153 15.32 3.97 1.06
C ASN A 153 14.50 5.24 1.36
N LEU A 154 13.17 5.15 1.39
CA LEU A 154 12.31 6.29 1.76
C LEU A 154 12.59 6.77 3.18
N ILE A 155 12.77 5.84 4.11
CA ILE A 155 13.12 6.15 5.50
C ILE A 155 14.48 6.83 5.57
N ALA A 156 15.48 6.35 4.82
CA ALA A 156 16.81 6.94 4.78
C ALA A 156 16.82 8.37 4.19
N LEU A 157 15.98 8.66 3.19
CA LEU A 157 15.84 9.98 2.59
C LEU A 157 15.15 11.00 3.51
N GLY A 158 14.41 10.54 4.50
CA GLY A 158 13.65 11.39 5.43
C GLY A 158 14.49 12.16 6.47
N ASN A 159 15.83 12.06 6.46
CA ASN A 159 16.80 12.71 7.38
C ASN A 159 16.74 12.32 8.87
N GLY A 160 17.53 11.41 9.22
CA GLY A 160 18.64 11.34 10.22
C GLY A 160 18.36 11.50 11.67
N SER A 161 17.27 11.80 12.31
CA SER A 161 17.18 11.62 13.76
C SER A 161 15.80 11.24 14.30
N VAL A 162 14.72 11.59 13.65
CA VAL A 162 13.39 11.04 13.94
C VAL A 162 12.56 11.17 12.66
N PHE A 163 12.53 10.12 11.84
CA PHE A 163 11.63 10.06 10.68
C PHE A 163 10.21 9.83 11.19
N THR A 164 9.48 10.89 11.46
CA THR A 164 8.12 10.81 12.00
C THR A 164 7.03 10.83 10.93
N ASN A 165 7.32 11.42 9.76
CA ASN A 165 6.35 11.57 8.68
C ASN A 165 6.98 11.42 7.30
N LEU A 166 6.37 10.62 6.43
CA LEU A 166 6.73 10.54 5.01
C LEU A 166 6.19 11.77 4.27
N LYS A 167 7.10 12.64 3.83
CA LYS A 167 6.71 13.80 3.02
C LYS A 167 6.25 13.34 1.64
N THR A 168 5.06 13.78 1.22
CA THR A 168 4.46 13.42 -0.07
C THR A 168 5.38 13.75 -1.25
N ASP A 169 6.13 14.87 -1.17
CA ASP A 169 7.06 15.29 -2.23
C ASP A 169 8.26 14.34 -2.38
N ILE A 170 8.75 13.75 -1.29
CA ILE A 170 9.81 12.73 -1.36
C ILE A 170 9.31 11.54 -2.17
N LEU A 171 8.09 11.09 -1.91
CA LEU A 171 7.49 9.97 -2.62
C LEU A 171 7.21 10.32 -4.09
N LYS A 172 6.64 11.50 -4.37
CA LYS A 172 6.37 11.96 -5.75
C LYS A 172 7.62 12.06 -6.60
N ASN A 173 8.72 12.51 -6.02
CA ASN A 173 10.00 12.70 -6.73
C ASN A 173 10.90 11.45 -6.72
N TYR A 174 10.40 10.31 -6.22
CA TYR A 174 11.20 9.08 -6.20
C TYR A 174 11.43 8.56 -7.62
N PRO A 175 12.70 8.34 -8.04
CA PRO A 175 13.02 7.86 -9.38
C PRO A 175 12.32 6.53 -9.68
N THR A 176 11.64 6.45 -10.81
CA THR A 176 10.79 5.31 -11.17
C THR A 176 10.81 5.10 -12.68
N TYR A 177 10.83 3.84 -13.11
CA TYR A 177 10.60 3.46 -14.50
C TYR A 177 9.14 3.02 -14.69
N LEU A 178 8.53 3.45 -15.80
CA LEU A 178 7.26 2.88 -16.24
C LEU A 178 7.54 1.82 -17.32
N PRO A 179 7.34 0.54 -17.01
CA PRO A 179 7.42 -0.55 -17.99
C PRO A 179 6.36 -0.42 -19.07
N THR A 180 6.53 -1.14 -20.18
CA THR A 180 5.47 -1.24 -21.19
C THR A 180 4.24 -1.96 -20.63
N GLU A 181 3.09 -1.68 -21.22
CA GLU A 181 1.82 -2.29 -20.81
C GLU A 181 1.85 -3.82 -20.84
N ASP A 182 2.52 -4.40 -21.85
CA ASP A 182 2.67 -5.86 -21.96
C ASP A 182 3.49 -6.46 -20.81
N VAL A 183 4.54 -5.77 -20.38
CA VAL A 183 5.36 -6.19 -19.23
C VAL A 183 4.53 -6.14 -17.96
N LEU A 184 3.80 -5.04 -17.74
CA LEU A 184 2.93 -4.90 -16.57
C LEU A 184 1.83 -5.97 -16.55
N LYS A 185 1.16 -6.23 -17.67
CA LYS A 185 0.14 -7.29 -17.77
C LYS A 185 0.70 -8.69 -17.47
N LYS A 186 1.89 -9.01 -17.98
CA LYS A 186 2.55 -10.29 -17.71
C LYS A 186 2.91 -10.43 -16.24
N PHE A 187 3.45 -9.38 -15.65
CA PHE A 187 3.78 -9.35 -14.21
C PHE A 187 2.51 -9.51 -13.36
N ASP A 188 1.46 -8.74 -13.65
CA ASP A 188 0.17 -8.82 -12.93
C ASP A 188 -0.42 -10.24 -13.03
N GLY A 189 -0.32 -10.89 -14.19
CA GLY A 189 -0.73 -12.28 -14.37
C GLY A 189 -0.01 -13.28 -13.45
N LEU A 190 1.21 -12.97 -13.00
CA LEU A 190 1.98 -13.79 -12.06
C LEU A 190 1.62 -13.47 -10.60
N VAL A 191 1.46 -12.20 -10.24
CA VAL A 191 1.34 -11.81 -8.83
C VAL A 191 -0.11 -11.72 -8.34
N GLN A 192 -1.07 -11.34 -9.18
CA GLN A 192 -2.48 -11.24 -8.78
C GLN A 192 -3.06 -12.57 -8.25
N PRO A 193 -2.79 -13.74 -8.84
CA PRO A 193 -3.21 -15.02 -8.25
C PRO A 193 -2.62 -15.25 -6.86
N ILE A 194 -1.38 -14.83 -6.61
CA ILE A 194 -0.74 -14.95 -5.30
C ILE A 194 -1.48 -14.08 -4.27
N PHE A 195 -1.76 -12.81 -4.61
CA PHE A 195 -2.52 -11.91 -3.73
C PHE A 195 -3.95 -12.40 -3.48
N SER A 196 -4.60 -12.97 -4.50
CA SER A 196 -5.93 -13.57 -4.34
C SER A 196 -5.91 -14.75 -3.35
N MET A 197 -4.86 -15.58 -3.39
CA MET A 197 -4.67 -16.67 -2.41
C MET A 197 -4.44 -16.14 -1.00
N ILE A 198 -3.60 -15.09 -0.85
CA ILE A 198 -3.35 -14.46 0.45
C ILE A 198 -4.65 -13.90 1.01
N LEU A 199 -5.44 -13.20 0.19
CA LEU A 199 -6.71 -12.61 0.59
C LEU A 199 -7.72 -13.68 1.05
N SER A 200 -7.89 -14.75 0.27
CA SER A 200 -8.74 -15.87 0.64
C SER A 200 -8.37 -16.42 2.01
N LYS A 201 -7.09 -16.70 2.22
CA LYS A 201 -6.59 -17.20 3.50
C LYS A 201 -6.71 -16.20 4.65
N THR A 202 -6.52 -14.91 4.39
CA THR A 202 -6.71 -13.87 5.40
C THR A 202 -8.16 -13.82 5.88
N ARG A 203 -9.14 -14.07 4.99
CA ARG A 203 -10.56 -14.12 5.33
C ARG A 203 -10.98 -15.41 6.07
N GLU A 204 -10.21 -16.49 5.93
CA GLU A 204 -10.46 -17.75 6.65
C GLU A 204 -10.05 -17.72 8.12
N ILE A 205 -9.17 -16.77 8.51
CA ILE A 205 -8.68 -16.59 9.89
C ILE A 205 -9.68 -15.69 10.67
N LYS A 206 -10.91 -16.12 10.82
CA LYS A 206 -11.91 -15.45 11.65
C LYS A 206 -12.25 -16.27 12.88
#